data_bee5452b8529515917b3e8559f8aa713
#
_entry.id   bee5452b8529515917b3e8559f8aa713
#
_cell.length_a   1.000
_cell.length_b   1.000
_cell.length_c   1.000
_cell.angle_alpha   90.00
_cell.angle_beta   90.00
_cell.angle_gamma   90.00
#
_symmetry.space_group_name_H-M   'P 1'
#
loop_
_entity.id
_entity.type
_entity.pdbx_description
1 polymer ?
#
loop_
_entity_poly.entity_id
_entity_poly.type
_entity_poly.pdbx_seq_one_letter_code
_entity_poly.pdbx_strand_id
1 'polypeptide(L)'
;MKVELIKEPNDNYSATVQVLTNRGIKPEDIGIYIASTMDNVNEPTAFGEENIKRGARMLMRHVAANDDILVIVDADCDGFTSAALLINYLSDVFPAFVENHLHWFIHSGKQHGLSDCLDEAMNYKLVICPDSSSNDYDYHDALSKQGIDVLVLDHHEADHISENACIINNQMSDYPNKE
;
A
#
# COMPACT_ATOMS: atom_id res chain seq x y z
N MET A 1 -4.17 34.75 -7.70
CA MET A 1 -3.38 33.62 -7.13
C MET A 1 -2.11 34.23 -6.58
N LYS A 2 -1.83 34.10 -5.28
CA LYS A 2 -0.58 34.60 -4.68
C LYS A 2 0.43 33.46 -4.77
N VAL A 3 1.55 33.69 -5.42
CA VAL A 3 2.64 32.69 -5.49
C VAL A 3 3.72 33.14 -4.52
N GLU A 4 4.12 32.30 -3.60
CA GLU A 4 5.23 32.54 -2.68
C GLU A 4 6.36 31.57 -2.99
N LEU A 5 7.59 32.05 -2.94
CA LEU A 5 8.77 31.19 -3.02
C LEU A 5 8.95 30.47 -1.68
N ILE A 6 9.19 29.17 -1.73
CA ILE A 6 9.52 28.38 -0.52
C ILE A 6 10.86 28.84 0.05
N LYS A 7 11.83 29.08 -0.81
CA LYS A 7 13.16 29.64 -0.48
C LYS A 7 13.68 30.45 -1.65
N GLU A 8 14.57 31.38 -1.37
CA GLU A 8 15.31 32.10 -2.41
C GLU A 8 16.17 31.13 -3.24
N PRO A 9 16.22 31.32 -4.56
CA PRO A 9 17.08 30.52 -5.43
C PRO A 9 18.56 30.62 -5.05
N ASN A 10 19.26 29.52 -5.17
CA ASN A 10 20.73 29.49 -5.03
C ASN A 10 21.34 29.26 -6.43
N ASP A 11 22.03 30.26 -6.96
CA ASP A 11 22.62 30.23 -8.29
C ASP A 11 23.68 29.11 -8.48
N ASN A 12 24.16 28.52 -7.39
CA ASN A 12 25.09 27.40 -7.42
C ASN A 12 24.38 26.04 -7.54
N TYR A 13 23.04 26.01 -7.46
CA TYR A 13 22.27 24.79 -7.52
C TYR A 13 21.63 24.62 -8.90
N SER A 14 21.64 23.38 -9.41
CA SER A 14 20.74 23.03 -10.51
C SER A 14 19.27 23.10 -10.04
N ALA A 15 18.32 23.19 -10.97
CA ALA A 15 16.89 23.20 -10.64
C ALA A 15 16.50 21.97 -9.80
N THR A 16 17.02 20.79 -10.13
CA THR A 16 16.79 19.56 -9.39
C THR A 16 17.28 19.65 -7.95
N VAL A 17 18.53 20.11 -7.76
CA VAL A 17 19.13 20.29 -6.43
C VAL A 17 18.33 21.30 -5.61
N GLN A 18 17.91 22.41 -6.24
CA GLN A 18 17.10 23.42 -5.56
C GLN A 18 15.75 22.87 -5.10
N VAL A 19 15.04 22.15 -5.97
CA VAL A 19 13.72 21.56 -5.63
C VAL A 19 13.85 20.56 -4.49
N LEU A 20 14.80 19.64 -4.56
CA LEU A 20 15.00 18.61 -3.52
C LEU A 20 15.44 19.22 -2.18
N THR A 21 16.33 20.21 -2.22
CA THR A 21 16.75 20.94 -1.00
C THR A 21 15.59 21.71 -0.37
N ASN A 22 14.71 22.31 -1.19
CA ASN A 22 13.51 22.99 -0.70
C ASN A 22 12.51 22.01 -0.03
N ARG A 23 12.52 20.75 -0.43
CA ARG A 23 11.76 19.66 0.18
C ARG A 23 12.45 19.02 1.39
N GLY A 24 13.60 19.52 1.80
CA GLY A 24 14.29 19.06 3.00
C GLY A 24 15.36 18.00 2.77
N ILE A 25 15.57 17.55 1.52
CA ILE A 25 16.67 16.62 1.20
C ILE A 25 17.99 17.39 1.33
N LYS A 26 18.91 16.84 2.10
CA LYS A 26 20.24 17.45 2.25
C LYS A 26 21.04 17.32 0.96
N PRO A 27 21.86 18.32 0.59
CA PRO A 27 22.64 18.27 -0.64
C PRO A 27 23.51 17.02 -0.80
N GLU A 28 24.06 16.52 0.30
CA GLU A 28 24.88 15.28 0.34
C GLU A 28 24.08 14.02 0.04
N ASP A 29 22.76 14.01 0.32
CA ASP A 29 21.87 12.85 0.16
C ASP A 29 21.18 12.81 -1.22
N ILE A 30 21.25 13.92 -1.98
CA ILE A 30 20.54 14.03 -3.27
C ILE A 30 20.99 12.97 -4.28
N GLY A 31 22.29 12.63 -4.28
CA GLY A 31 22.83 11.60 -5.17
C GLY A 31 22.19 10.23 -4.91
N ILE A 32 22.04 9.86 -3.64
CA ILE A 32 21.42 8.61 -3.21
C ILE A 32 19.92 8.64 -3.50
N TYR A 33 19.28 9.77 -3.23
CA TYR A 33 17.84 9.97 -3.45
C TYR A 33 17.44 9.82 -4.93
N ILE A 34 18.27 10.32 -5.86
CA ILE A 34 18.01 10.23 -7.30
C ILE A 34 18.41 8.87 -7.88
N ALA A 35 19.49 8.27 -7.35
CA ALA A 35 20.00 6.99 -7.82
C ALA A 35 19.22 5.83 -7.18
N SER A 36 18.05 5.52 -7.71
CA SER A 36 17.29 4.32 -7.30
C SER A 36 18.04 3.06 -7.72
N THR A 37 18.69 2.41 -6.76
CA THR A 37 19.36 1.13 -6.95
C THR A 37 18.74 0.07 -6.04
N MET A 38 18.97 -1.21 -6.33
CA MET A 38 18.54 -2.30 -5.44
C MET A 38 19.13 -2.20 -4.03
N ASP A 39 20.26 -1.50 -3.86
CA ASP A 39 20.87 -1.24 -2.54
C ASP A 39 20.01 -0.30 -1.68
N ASN A 40 19.09 0.43 -2.28
CA ASN A 40 18.14 1.32 -1.59
C ASN A 40 16.82 0.62 -1.21
N VAL A 41 16.67 -0.64 -1.59
CA VAL A 41 15.50 -1.45 -1.19
C VAL A 41 15.67 -1.90 0.24
N ASN A 42 14.70 -1.62 1.07
CA ASN A 42 14.76 -1.94 2.48
C ASN A 42 14.26 -3.35 2.75
N GLU A 43 14.78 -3.95 3.81
CA GLU A 43 14.28 -5.23 4.30
C GLU A 43 12.80 -5.08 4.72
N PRO A 44 11.92 -6.05 4.41
CA PRO A 44 10.50 -5.99 4.76
C PRO A 44 10.25 -5.75 6.25
N THR A 45 11.14 -6.23 7.12
CA THR A 45 11.09 -6.04 8.57
C THR A 45 11.14 -4.57 9.00
N ALA A 46 11.63 -3.67 8.14
CA ALA A 46 11.62 -2.23 8.38
C ALA A 46 10.20 -1.64 8.52
N PHE A 47 9.19 -2.30 7.96
CA PHE A 47 7.77 -1.89 8.08
C PHE A 47 7.07 -2.45 9.32
N GLY A 48 7.82 -3.00 10.28
CA GLY A 48 7.29 -3.63 11.48
C GLY A 48 7.17 -5.15 11.32
N GLU A 49 8.15 -5.89 11.85
CA GLU A 49 8.26 -7.34 11.69
C GLU A 49 6.99 -8.08 12.08
N GLU A 50 6.36 -7.71 13.20
CA GLU A 50 5.15 -8.39 13.67
C GLU A 50 3.93 -8.11 12.80
N ASN A 51 3.81 -6.91 12.22
CA ASN A 51 2.75 -6.58 11.28
C ASN A 51 2.88 -7.36 9.97
N ILE A 52 4.09 -7.45 9.43
CA ILE A 52 4.39 -8.28 8.25
C ILE A 52 4.03 -9.74 8.51
N LYS A 53 4.46 -10.28 9.66
CA LYS A 53 4.14 -11.66 10.06
C LYS A 53 2.64 -11.87 10.25
N ARG A 54 1.94 -10.88 10.81
CA ARG A 54 0.48 -10.92 10.98
C ARG A 54 -0.23 -10.98 9.63
N GLY A 55 0.13 -10.10 8.69
CA GLY A 55 -0.42 -10.08 7.34
C GLY A 55 -0.15 -11.37 6.58
N ALA A 56 1.10 -11.86 6.63
CA ALA A 56 1.47 -13.14 6.01
C ALA A 56 0.70 -14.33 6.60
N ARG A 57 0.56 -14.40 7.92
CA ARG A 57 -0.24 -15.45 8.57
C ARG A 57 -1.71 -15.36 8.21
N MET A 58 -2.27 -14.14 8.11
CA MET A 58 -3.65 -13.92 7.68
C MET A 58 -3.87 -14.46 6.26
N LEU A 59 -3.05 -14.05 5.31
CA LEU A 59 -3.10 -14.53 3.93
C LEU A 59 -2.99 -16.06 3.85
N MET A 60 -1.97 -16.63 4.48
CA MET A 60 -1.74 -18.09 4.46
C MET A 60 -2.87 -18.89 5.10
N ARG A 61 -3.55 -18.35 6.11
CA ARG A 61 -4.71 -18.99 6.72
C ARG A 61 -5.86 -19.13 5.71
N HIS A 62 -6.17 -18.06 4.97
CA HIS A 62 -7.22 -18.07 3.96
C HIS A 62 -6.86 -18.95 2.75
N VAL A 63 -5.61 -18.90 2.30
CA VAL A 63 -5.12 -19.82 1.25
C VAL A 63 -5.27 -21.27 1.67
N ALA A 64 -4.86 -21.61 2.90
CA ALA A 64 -4.97 -22.99 3.42
C ALA A 64 -6.42 -23.45 3.62
N ALA A 65 -7.35 -22.52 3.87
CA ALA A 65 -8.78 -22.81 4.01
C ALA A 65 -9.51 -22.90 2.65
N ASN A 66 -8.88 -22.54 1.55
CA ASN A 66 -9.49 -22.30 0.24
C ASN A 66 -10.65 -21.28 0.32
N ASP A 67 -10.46 -20.23 1.09
CA ASP A 67 -11.41 -19.13 1.17
C ASP A 67 -11.31 -18.24 -0.07
N ASP A 68 -12.44 -17.69 -0.52
CA ASP A 68 -12.44 -16.72 -1.61
C ASP A 68 -11.86 -15.39 -1.13
N ILE A 69 -10.87 -14.88 -1.87
CA ILE A 69 -10.13 -13.65 -1.60
C ILE A 69 -10.41 -12.62 -2.70
N LEU A 70 -10.67 -11.38 -2.31
CA LEU A 70 -10.79 -10.25 -3.23
C LEU A 70 -9.57 -9.34 -3.12
N VAL A 71 -8.94 -9.03 -4.25
CA VAL A 71 -7.91 -7.99 -4.37
C VAL A 71 -8.53 -6.74 -4.96
N ILE A 72 -8.44 -5.62 -4.25
CA ILE A 72 -8.89 -4.31 -4.75
C ILE A 72 -7.74 -3.69 -5.52
N VAL A 73 -8.00 -3.25 -6.75
CA VAL A 73 -6.98 -2.69 -7.64
C VAL A 73 -7.30 -1.23 -7.89
N ASP A 74 -6.46 -0.35 -7.38
CA ASP A 74 -6.56 1.08 -7.66
C ASP A 74 -6.25 1.38 -9.14
N ALA A 75 -6.89 2.43 -9.67
CA ALA A 75 -6.88 2.74 -11.10
C ALA A 75 -5.70 3.62 -11.54
N ASP A 76 -4.55 3.49 -10.88
CA ASP A 76 -3.32 4.18 -11.23
C ASP A 76 -2.13 3.21 -11.38
N CYS A 77 -0.92 3.73 -11.57
CA CYS A 77 0.23 2.91 -11.93
C CYS A 77 0.68 2.01 -10.79
N ASP A 78 0.73 2.52 -9.57
CA ASP A 78 1.18 1.81 -8.39
C ASP A 78 0.11 0.82 -7.89
N GLY A 79 -1.19 1.17 -7.97
CA GLY A 79 -2.27 0.24 -7.71
C GLY A 79 -2.27 -0.97 -8.65
N PHE A 80 -2.14 -0.75 -9.96
CA PHE A 80 -2.02 -1.86 -10.92
C PHE A 80 -0.75 -2.68 -10.70
N THR A 81 0.39 -2.05 -10.44
CA THR A 81 1.66 -2.78 -10.29
C THR A 81 1.74 -3.55 -8.98
N SER A 82 1.26 -3.00 -7.88
CA SER A 82 1.22 -3.68 -6.58
C SER A 82 0.28 -4.89 -6.58
N ALA A 83 -0.93 -4.72 -7.15
CA ALA A 83 -1.87 -5.83 -7.31
C ALA A 83 -1.32 -6.92 -8.25
N ALA A 84 -0.72 -6.53 -9.39
CA ALA A 84 -0.11 -7.48 -10.31
C ALA A 84 1.05 -8.25 -9.68
N LEU A 85 1.89 -7.59 -8.85
CA LEU A 85 2.97 -8.24 -8.13
C LEU A 85 2.44 -9.32 -7.17
N LEU A 86 1.42 -8.98 -6.39
CA LEU A 86 0.78 -9.91 -5.46
C LEU A 86 0.15 -11.10 -6.20
N ILE A 87 -0.66 -10.84 -7.23
CA ILE A 87 -1.37 -11.87 -8.00
C ILE A 87 -0.38 -12.80 -8.71
N ASN A 88 0.67 -12.26 -9.35
CA ASN A 88 1.69 -13.05 -10.02
C ASN A 88 2.45 -13.94 -9.04
N TYR A 89 2.85 -13.39 -7.89
CA TYR A 89 3.52 -14.18 -6.85
C TYR A 89 2.64 -15.33 -6.36
N LEU A 90 1.37 -15.06 -6.06
CA LEU A 90 0.44 -16.10 -5.64
C LEU A 90 0.17 -17.12 -6.75
N SER A 91 0.14 -16.70 -8.01
CA SER A 91 -0.02 -17.61 -9.17
C SER A 91 1.17 -18.55 -9.32
N ASP A 92 2.38 -18.07 -9.06
CA ASP A 92 3.58 -18.90 -9.12
C ASP A 92 3.65 -19.91 -7.97
N VAL A 93 3.19 -19.52 -6.76
CA VAL A 93 3.30 -20.38 -5.56
C VAL A 93 2.07 -21.26 -5.37
N PHE A 94 0.87 -20.75 -5.67
CA PHE A 94 -0.42 -21.41 -5.43
C PHE A 94 -1.34 -21.35 -6.66
N PRO A 95 -0.93 -21.85 -7.84
CA PRO A 95 -1.68 -21.67 -9.09
C PRO A 95 -3.12 -22.17 -9.03
N ALA A 96 -3.36 -23.34 -8.44
CA ALA A 96 -4.70 -23.90 -8.32
C ALA A 96 -5.61 -23.07 -7.37
N PHE A 97 -5.04 -22.46 -6.35
CA PHE A 97 -5.79 -21.56 -5.46
C PHE A 97 -6.19 -20.29 -6.21
N VAL A 98 -5.24 -19.67 -6.93
CA VAL A 98 -5.51 -18.44 -7.68
C VAL A 98 -6.59 -18.66 -8.74
N GLU A 99 -6.53 -19.75 -9.48
CA GLU A 99 -7.52 -20.08 -10.52
C GLU A 99 -8.94 -20.20 -9.98
N ASN A 100 -9.12 -20.68 -8.73
CA ASN A 100 -10.44 -21.01 -8.19
C ASN A 100 -10.95 -20.05 -7.11
N HIS A 101 -10.05 -19.34 -6.41
CA HIS A 101 -10.38 -18.60 -5.18
C HIS A 101 -9.85 -17.18 -5.11
N LEU A 102 -9.04 -16.72 -6.08
CA LEU A 102 -8.56 -15.34 -6.09
C LEU A 102 -9.33 -14.53 -7.13
N HIS A 103 -9.94 -13.47 -6.65
CA HIS A 103 -10.73 -12.55 -7.47
C HIS A 103 -10.14 -11.14 -7.35
N TRP A 104 -10.48 -10.25 -8.28
CA TRP A 104 -10.05 -8.86 -8.22
C TRP A 104 -11.16 -7.92 -8.68
N PHE A 105 -11.19 -6.75 -8.06
CA PHE A 105 -12.05 -5.64 -8.43
C PHE A 105 -11.17 -4.48 -8.89
N ILE A 106 -11.40 -3.97 -10.10
CA ILE A 106 -10.64 -2.85 -10.66
C ILE A 106 -11.51 -1.61 -10.59
N HIS A 107 -11.02 -0.59 -9.90
CA HIS A 107 -11.69 0.70 -9.85
C HIS A 107 -11.77 1.36 -11.24
N SER A 108 -12.80 2.15 -11.46
CA SER A 108 -12.98 2.95 -12.67
C SER A 108 -12.83 4.43 -12.34
N GLY A 109 -11.98 5.13 -13.08
CA GLY A 109 -11.80 6.58 -12.91
C GLY A 109 -10.92 6.95 -11.72
N LYS A 110 -11.41 7.81 -10.82
CA LYS A 110 -10.67 8.34 -9.68
C LYS A 110 -11.10 7.73 -8.33
N GLN A 111 -11.69 6.59 -8.38
CA GLN A 111 -12.17 5.90 -7.18
C GLN A 111 -11.03 5.15 -6.51
N HIS A 112 -11.00 5.14 -5.19
CA HIS A 112 -9.96 4.54 -4.36
C HIS A 112 -10.57 3.77 -3.20
N GLY A 113 -9.89 2.73 -2.77
CA GLY A 113 -10.19 2.02 -1.54
C GLY A 113 -11.53 1.26 -1.57
N LEU A 114 -12.17 1.13 -0.41
CA LEU A 114 -13.31 0.24 -0.20
C LEU A 114 -14.67 0.87 -0.49
N SER A 115 -14.75 2.21 -0.66
CA SER A 115 -16.02 2.94 -0.72
C SER A 115 -16.97 2.45 -1.81
N ASP A 116 -16.44 2.13 -2.99
CA ASP A 116 -17.25 1.79 -4.17
C ASP A 116 -17.42 0.29 -4.38
N CYS A 117 -16.71 -0.51 -3.62
CA CYS A 117 -16.72 -1.97 -3.77
C CYS A 117 -17.12 -2.71 -2.49
N LEU A 118 -17.67 -2.01 -1.49
CA LEU A 118 -18.05 -2.62 -0.22
C LEU A 118 -19.04 -3.78 -0.41
N ASP A 119 -20.08 -3.60 -1.23
CA ASP A 119 -21.09 -4.63 -1.48
C ASP A 119 -20.47 -5.87 -2.14
N GLU A 120 -19.49 -5.66 -3.05
CA GLU A 120 -18.74 -6.76 -3.65
C GLU A 120 -17.85 -7.43 -2.60
N ALA A 121 -17.12 -6.65 -1.80
CA ALA A 121 -16.23 -7.14 -0.75
C ALA A 121 -16.94 -8.03 0.29
N MET A 122 -18.22 -7.79 0.54
CA MET A 122 -19.06 -8.60 1.46
C MET A 122 -19.21 -10.06 1.02
N ASN A 123 -18.89 -10.43 -0.20
CA ASN A 123 -19.00 -11.80 -0.71
C ASN A 123 -17.75 -12.67 -0.42
N TYR A 124 -16.68 -12.09 0.14
CA TYR A 124 -15.39 -12.75 0.31
C TYR A 124 -15.06 -12.99 1.79
N LYS A 125 -13.98 -13.72 2.07
CA LYS A 125 -13.48 -13.99 3.42
C LYS A 125 -12.26 -13.15 3.79
N LEU A 126 -11.49 -12.73 2.78
CA LEU A 126 -10.39 -11.80 2.92
C LEU A 126 -10.46 -10.78 1.79
N VAL A 127 -10.31 -9.52 2.14
CA VAL A 127 -10.14 -8.42 1.18
C VAL A 127 -8.72 -7.88 1.33
N ILE A 128 -7.99 -7.80 0.22
CA ILE A 128 -6.62 -7.26 0.19
C ILE A 128 -6.65 -5.96 -0.61
N CYS A 129 -6.17 -4.90 -0.01
CA CYS A 129 -6.10 -3.57 -0.61
C CYS A 129 -4.62 -3.18 -0.80
N PRO A 130 -3.99 -3.53 -1.94
CA PRO A 130 -2.69 -2.99 -2.29
C PRO A 130 -2.86 -1.52 -2.71
N ASP A 131 -2.01 -0.64 -2.16
CA ASP A 131 -1.92 0.77 -2.53
C ASP A 131 -3.09 1.67 -2.12
N SER A 132 -3.94 1.22 -1.20
CA SER A 132 -5.08 2.02 -0.74
C SER A 132 -5.65 1.56 0.60
N SER A 133 -6.66 2.28 1.08
CA SER A 133 -7.54 1.89 2.19
C SER A 133 -6.98 2.07 3.61
N SER A 134 -5.83 2.71 3.82
CA SER A 134 -5.33 2.93 5.18
C SER A 134 -6.29 3.75 6.07
N ASN A 135 -7.13 4.60 5.47
CA ASN A 135 -8.09 5.46 6.19
C ASN A 135 -9.56 4.99 6.10
N ASP A 136 -9.81 3.80 5.59
CA ASP A 136 -11.15 3.26 5.34
C ASP A 136 -11.79 2.61 6.59
N TYR A 137 -11.68 3.25 7.75
CA TYR A 137 -12.04 2.69 9.05
C TYR A 137 -13.48 2.18 9.15
N ASP A 138 -14.44 2.94 8.62
CA ASP A 138 -15.85 2.58 8.65
C ASP A 138 -16.13 1.31 7.81
N TYR A 139 -15.41 1.15 6.70
CA TYR A 139 -15.51 -0.04 5.85
C TYR A 139 -14.80 -1.24 6.48
N HIS A 140 -13.65 -1.03 7.11
CA HIS A 140 -12.99 -2.09 7.91
C HIS A 140 -13.91 -2.61 9.01
N ASP A 141 -14.57 -1.70 9.74
CA ASP A 141 -15.53 -2.05 10.77
C ASP A 141 -16.74 -2.82 10.21
N ALA A 142 -17.28 -2.37 9.07
CA ALA A 142 -18.38 -3.04 8.39
C ALA A 142 -18.04 -4.47 7.97
N LEU A 143 -16.86 -4.68 7.35
CA LEU A 143 -16.37 -5.99 6.94
C LEU A 143 -16.09 -6.90 8.13
N SER A 144 -15.41 -6.38 9.16
CA SER A 144 -15.10 -7.11 10.39
C SER A 144 -16.36 -7.62 11.12
N LYS A 145 -17.44 -6.84 11.15
CA LYS A 145 -18.73 -7.27 11.71
C LYS A 145 -19.36 -8.45 10.97
N GLN A 146 -18.98 -8.66 9.72
CA GLN A 146 -19.38 -9.83 8.92
C GLN A 146 -18.38 -10.99 8.99
N GLY A 147 -17.34 -10.85 9.80
CA GLY A 147 -16.28 -11.84 9.94
C GLY A 147 -15.38 -11.93 8.71
N ILE A 148 -15.23 -10.82 7.98
CA ILE A 148 -14.37 -10.68 6.82
C ILE A 148 -13.09 -9.99 7.25
N ASP A 149 -11.95 -10.60 6.98
CA ASP A 149 -10.65 -10.02 7.26
C ASP A 149 -10.24 -9.00 6.18
N VAL A 150 -9.50 -7.96 6.60
CA VAL A 150 -8.95 -6.96 5.70
C VAL A 150 -7.44 -6.86 5.88
N LEU A 151 -6.70 -6.96 4.77
CA LEU A 151 -5.25 -6.76 4.69
C LEU A 151 -4.96 -5.56 3.80
N VAL A 152 -4.41 -4.52 4.39
CA VAL A 152 -4.02 -3.28 3.71
C VAL A 152 -2.50 -3.25 3.55
N LEU A 153 -2.03 -3.03 2.33
CA LEU A 153 -0.62 -2.88 1.95
C LEU A 153 -0.47 -1.52 1.28
N ASP A 154 -0.16 -0.48 2.03
CA ASP A 154 -0.34 0.90 1.59
C ASP A 154 0.85 1.79 1.97
N HIS A 155 0.93 2.97 1.38
CA HIS A 155 1.97 3.98 1.64
C HIS A 155 1.41 5.41 1.78
N HIS A 156 0.11 5.58 1.61
CA HIS A 156 -0.54 6.88 1.79
C HIS A 156 -0.53 7.34 3.25
N GLU A 157 -0.63 8.65 3.45
CA GLU A 157 -0.79 9.21 4.79
C GLU A 157 -2.03 8.62 5.47
N ALA A 158 -1.85 8.20 6.73
CA ALA A 158 -2.91 7.60 7.52
C ALA A 158 -3.04 8.31 8.86
N ASP A 159 -4.28 8.56 9.27
CA ASP A 159 -4.58 9.32 10.50
C ASP A 159 -4.32 8.49 11.76
N HIS A 160 -4.68 7.21 11.75
CA HIS A 160 -4.48 6.27 12.86
C HIS A 160 -4.53 4.81 12.41
N ILE A 161 -4.19 3.87 13.28
CA ILE A 161 -4.26 2.43 13.00
C ILE A 161 -5.70 1.96 13.18
N SER A 162 -6.23 1.25 12.18
CA SER A 162 -7.50 0.54 12.33
C SER A 162 -7.34 -0.70 13.20
N GLU A 163 -8.27 -0.92 14.12
CA GLU A 163 -8.32 -2.13 14.94
C GLU A 163 -8.92 -3.33 14.17
N ASN A 164 -9.67 -3.05 13.10
CA ASN A 164 -10.44 -4.01 12.32
C ASN A 164 -9.80 -4.42 11.00
N ALA A 165 -8.55 -4.01 10.75
CA ALA A 165 -7.74 -4.41 9.60
C ALA A 165 -6.31 -4.72 10.00
N CYS A 166 -5.62 -5.53 9.20
CA CYS A 166 -4.17 -5.66 9.27
C CYS A 166 -3.55 -4.66 8.30
N ILE A 167 -3.05 -3.53 8.82
CA ILE A 167 -2.46 -2.46 8.01
C ILE A 167 -0.95 -2.57 8.05
N ILE A 168 -0.33 -2.69 6.88
CA ILE A 168 1.11 -2.61 6.65
C ILE A 168 1.34 -1.35 5.83
N ASN A 169 1.80 -0.28 6.49
CA ASN A 169 1.97 1.03 5.89
C ASN A 169 3.24 1.69 6.46
N ASN A 170 4.14 2.16 5.59
CA ASN A 170 5.38 2.80 5.99
C ASN A 170 5.16 4.11 6.76
N GLN A 171 4.07 4.85 6.47
CA GLN A 171 3.74 6.08 7.19
C GLN A 171 3.45 5.83 8.69
N MET A 172 2.95 4.64 9.03
CA MET A 172 2.55 4.24 10.37
C MET A 172 3.61 3.45 11.13
N SER A 173 4.76 3.20 10.52
CA SER A 173 5.89 2.50 11.13
C SER A 173 6.96 3.48 11.61
N ASP A 174 7.91 3.02 12.43
CA ASP A 174 9.11 3.78 12.80
C ASP A 174 10.13 3.88 11.66
N TYR A 175 9.77 3.45 10.48
CA TYR A 175 10.62 3.47 9.30
C TYR A 175 10.95 4.93 8.90
N PRO A 176 12.24 5.27 8.74
CA PRO A 176 12.65 6.66 8.54
C PRO A 176 12.29 7.22 7.16
N ASN A 177 12.14 6.34 6.16
CA ASN A 177 11.73 6.75 4.81
C ASN A 177 10.22 6.60 4.67
N LYS A 178 9.54 7.73 4.55
CA LYS A 178 8.08 7.79 4.41
C LYS A 178 7.62 7.96 2.96
N GLU A 179 8.55 8.06 2.01
CA GLU A 179 8.29 8.21 0.57
C GLU A 179 8.62 6.94 -0.21
#